data_34848f905931cff650498499ceb7e2a3
#
_entry.id   34848f905931cff650498499ceb7e2a3
#
_cell.length_a   1.000
_cell.length_b   1.000
_cell.length_c   1.000
_cell.angle_alpha   90.00
_cell.angle_beta   90.00
_cell.angle_gamma   90.00
#
_symmetry.space_group_name_H-M   'P 1'
#
loop_
_entity.id
_entity.type
_entity.pdbx_description
1 polymer ?
#
loop_
_entity_poly.entity_id
_entity_poly.type
_entity_poly.pdbx_seq_one_letter_code
_entity_poly.pdbx_strand_id
1 'polypeptide(L)'
;MVFSCSQNPITGRKQLNLVPESQMNAMGLQEYQQFLTDNKSKVITTGTQVDMVKRVGDRIAKAVTEYMTKNNMANRIEGYQWEFNVVKDSVANALCMPGGKVVVYTGILPITQTETGLAVVMGHEISHAIASHGNERVSAQLMQQFGFSALDVALANKPDETRNLYLNAIGIGTELGLML
;
A
#
# COMPACT_ATOMS: atom_id res chain seq x y z
N MET A 1 -0.42 -20.63 -16.88
CA MET A 1 -0.23 -19.19 -16.64
C MET A 1 1.22 -18.97 -16.26
N VAL A 2 1.96 -18.16 -17.02
CA VAL A 2 3.34 -17.79 -16.67
C VAL A 2 3.26 -16.61 -15.73
N PHE A 3 3.58 -16.80 -14.45
CA PHE A 3 3.70 -15.70 -13.49
C PHE A 3 4.89 -14.84 -13.91
N SER A 4 4.62 -13.66 -14.44
CA SER A 4 5.67 -12.72 -14.81
C SER A 4 6.06 -11.88 -13.60
N CYS A 5 7.20 -12.22 -12.99
CA CYS A 5 7.88 -11.25 -12.12
C CYS A 5 8.30 -10.06 -12.99
N SER A 6 7.62 -8.93 -12.87
CA SER A 6 8.01 -7.70 -13.55
C SER A 6 9.04 -6.95 -12.73
N GLN A 7 10.00 -6.32 -13.40
CA GLN A 7 10.91 -5.39 -12.73
C GLN A 7 10.17 -4.08 -12.47
N ASN A 8 10.17 -3.62 -11.23
CA ASN A 8 9.61 -2.32 -10.89
C ASN A 8 10.52 -1.22 -11.44
N PRO A 9 10.03 -0.34 -12.31
CA PRO A 9 10.88 0.67 -12.95
C PRO A 9 11.37 1.76 -11.99
N ILE A 10 10.74 1.88 -10.80
CA ILE A 10 11.10 2.88 -9.79
C ILE A 10 12.20 2.33 -8.87
N THR A 11 12.02 1.10 -8.39
CA THR A 11 12.94 0.49 -7.43
C THR A 11 14.00 -0.39 -8.06
N GLY A 12 13.85 -0.75 -9.35
CA GLY A 12 14.70 -1.71 -10.06
C GLY A 12 14.55 -3.17 -9.57
N ARG A 13 13.74 -3.40 -8.53
CA ARG A 13 13.54 -4.70 -7.90
C ARG A 13 12.48 -5.52 -8.63
N LYS A 14 12.67 -6.83 -8.68
CA LYS A 14 11.63 -7.74 -9.16
C LYS A 14 10.51 -7.82 -8.13
N GLN A 15 9.27 -7.68 -8.57
CA GLN A 15 8.07 -7.75 -7.74
C GLN A 15 7.05 -8.71 -8.34
N LEU A 16 6.28 -9.34 -7.46
CA LEU A 16 5.13 -10.14 -7.83
C LEU A 16 3.88 -9.27 -7.69
N ASN A 17 3.28 -8.87 -8.81
CA ASN A 17 2.04 -8.10 -8.86
C ASN A 17 1.00 -8.92 -9.64
N LEU A 18 0.14 -9.64 -8.90
CA LEU A 18 -0.88 -10.52 -9.47
C LEU A 18 -2.20 -9.78 -9.73
N VAL A 19 -2.44 -8.68 -9.02
CA VAL A 19 -3.67 -7.91 -9.11
C VAL A 19 -3.47 -6.76 -10.10
N PRO A 20 -4.37 -6.55 -11.08
CA PRO A 20 -4.32 -5.39 -11.96
C PRO A 20 -4.34 -4.07 -11.16
N GLU A 21 -3.57 -3.07 -11.58
CA GLU A 21 -3.49 -1.76 -10.89
C GLU A 21 -4.87 -1.07 -10.81
N SER A 22 -5.72 -1.21 -11.83
CA SER A 22 -7.08 -0.69 -11.79
C SER A 22 -7.93 -1.31 -10.66
N GLN A 23 -7.74 -2.60 -10.40
CA GLN A 23 -8.40 -3.28 -9.30
C GLN A 23 -7.80 -2.88 -7.95
N MET A 24 -6.48 -2.70 -7.86
CA MET A 24 -5.83 -2.17 -6.66
C MET A 24 -6.35 -0.77 -6.34
N ASN A 25 -6.49 0.11 -7.33
CA ASN A 25 -7.05 1.45 -7.14
C ASN A 25 -8.50 1.41 -6.65
N ALA A 26 -9.32 0.49 -7.19
CA ALA A 26 -10.71 0.31 -6.74
C ALA A 26 -10.77 -0.19 -5.28
N MET A 27 -9.92 -1.15 -4.90
CA MET A 27 -9.80 -1.62 -3.53
C MET A 27 -9.32 -0.52 -2.59
N GLY A 28 -8.30 0.26 -3.00
CA GLY A 28 -7.81 1.39 -2.24
C GLY A 28 -8.86 2.47 -2.00
N LEU A 29 -9.69 2.76 -3.01
CA LEU A 29 -10.81 3.69 -2.86
C LEU A 29 -11.86 3.17 -1.86
N GLN A 30 -12.21 1.89 -1.95
CA GLN A 30 -13.19 1.27 -1.03
C GLN A 30 -12.67 1.29 0.41
N GLU A 31 -11.42 0.88 0.62
CA GLU A 31 -10.77 0.89 1.93
C GLU A 31 -10.70 2.32 2.51
N TYR A 32 -10.37 3.29 1.68
CA TYR A 32 -10.34 4.69 2.08
C TYR A 32 -11.71 5.22 2.49
N GLN A 33 -12.77 4.93 1.74
CA GLN A 33 -14.12 5.34 2.08
C GLN A 33 -14.60 4.69 3.38
N GLN A 34 -14.29 3.41 3.57
CA GLN A 34 -14.57 2.71 4.82
C GLN A 34 -13.82 3.35 5.99
N PHE A 35 -12.52 3.60 5.81
CA PHE A 35 -11.69 4.27 6.81
C PHE A 35 -12.25 5.64 7.23
N LEU A 36 -12.67 6.47 6.27
CA LEU A 36 -13.26 7.78 6.57
C LEU A 36 -14.60 7.65 7.29
N THR A 37 -15.39 6.63 6.96
CA THR A 37 -16.66 6.34 7.62
C THR A 37 -16.44 5.94 9.08
N ASP A 38 -15.52 5.02 9.32
CA ASP A 38 -15.20 4.50 10.65
C ASP A 38 -14.57 5.58 11.54
N ASN A 39 -13.84 6.52 10.95
CA ASN A 39 -13.18 7.63 11.62
C ASN A 39 -13.90 8.98 11.47
N LYS A 40 -15.16 9.00 11.06
CA LYS A 40 -15.89 10.22 10.73
C LYS A 40 -15.81 11.32 11.81
N SER A 41 -15.88 10.96 13.08
CA SER A 41 -15.77 11.89 14.20
C SER A 41 -14.35 12.45 14.42
N LYS A 42 -13.35 11.85 13.81
CA LYS A 42 -11.94 12.23 13.94
C LYS A 42 -11.43 12.96 12.70
N VAL A 43 -12.14 12.90 11.56
CA VAL A 43 -11.72 13.60 10.33
C VAL A 43 -11.83 15.10 10.55
N ILE A 44 -10.73 15.81 10.33
CA ILE A 44 -10.67 17.28 10.41
C ILE A 44 -10.81 17.81 9.00
N THR A 45 -11.81 18.64 8.76
CA THR A 45 -12.14 19.16 7.42
C THR A 45 -11.62 20.59 7.17
N THR A 46 -11.27 21.34 8.24
CA THR A 46 -10.84 22.74 8.16
C THR A 46 -9.74 23.04 9.18
N GLY A 47 -8.99 24.11 8.94
CA GLY A 47 -7.97 24.63 9.85
C GLY A 47 -6.55 24.51 9.30
N THR A 48 -5.61 25.18 9.96
CA THR A 48 -4.22 25.34 9.50
C THR A 48 -3.49 24.03 9.21
N GLN A 49 -3.77 22.98 9.97
CA GLN A 49 -3.19 21.65 9.75
C GLN A 49 -3.71 21.02 8.45
N VAL A 50 -5.02 21.16 8.18
CA VAL A 50 -5.63 20.66 6.94
C VAL A 50 -5.10 21.41 5.74
N ASP A 51 -5.01 22.75 5.84
CA ASP A 51 -4.50 23.59 4.76
C ASP A 51 -3.03 23.28 4.44
N MET A 52 -2.23 23.03 5.47
CA MET A 52 -0.84 22.61 5.33
C MET A 52 -0.72 21.25 4.63
N VAL A 53 -1.46 20.23 5.10
CA VAL A 53 -1.42 18.88 4.52
C VAL A 53 -1.86 18.89 3.07
N LYS A 54 -2.95 19.61 2.73
CA LYS A 54 -3.42 19.74 1.35
C LYS A 54 -2.39 20.45 0.47
N ARG A 55 -1.86 21.58 0.92
CA ARG A 55 -0.85 22.33 0.15
C ARG A 55 0.42 21.49 -0.11
N VAL A 56 0.91 20.76 0.88
CA VAL A 56 2.06 19.88 0.71
C VAL A 56 1.71 18.72 -0.21
N GLY A 57 0.54 18.10 -0.01
CA GLY A 57 0.05 16.99 -0.82
C GLY A 57 -0.10 17.37 -2.30
N ASP A 58 -0.73 18.52 -2.60
CA ASP A 58 -0.91 19.00 -3.97
C ASP A 58 0.44 19.23 -4.68
N ARG A 59 1.42 19.78 -3.95
CA ARG A 59 2.77 19.97 -4.50
C ARG A 59 3.46 18.64 -4.80
N ILE A 60 3.31 17.64 -3.93
CA ILE A 60 3.87 16.30 -4.17
C ILE A 60 3.14 15.64 -5.35
N ALA A 61 1.81 15.67 -5.40
CA ALA A 61 1.02 15.11 -6.48
C ALA A 61 1.42 15.68 -7.86
N LYS A 62 1.62 17.00 -7.90
CA LYS A 62 2.13 17.67 -9.10
C LYS A 62 3.53 17.18 -9.49
N ALA A 63 4.46 17.17 -8.55
CA ALA A 63 5.84 16.72 -8.78
C ALA A 63 5.90 15.25 -9.25
N VAL A 64 5.08 14.39 -8.64
CA VAL A 64 4.94 12.97 -9.03
C VAL A 64 4.43 12.88 -10.48
N THR A 65 3.37 13.61 -10.81
CA THR A 65 2.77 13.57 -12.14
C THR A 65 3.79 14.04 -13.21
N GLU A 66 4.50 15.13 -12.95
CA GLU A 66 5.55 15.63 -13.85
C GLU A 66 6.69 14.63 -14.00
N TYR A 67 7.17 14.05 -12.90
CA TYR A 67 8.24 13.06 -12.92
C TYR A 67 7.85 11.80 -13.70
N MET A 68 6.65 11.25 -13.44
CA MET A 68 6.16 10.05 -14.12
C MET A 68 5.97 10.28 -15.61
N THR A 69 5.43 11.42 -15.99
CA THR A 69 5.26 11.80 -17.41
C THR A 69 6.61 11.94 -18.12
N LYS A 70 7.54 12.67 -17.51
CA LYS A 70 8.88 12.89 -18.08
C LYS A 70 9.67 11.59 -18.29
N ASN A 71 9.45 10.60 -17.42
CA ASN A 71 10.16 9.33 -17.48
C ASN A 71 9.38 8.20 -18.19
N ASN A 72 8.31 8.52 -18.93
CA ASN A 72 7.45 7.56 -19.63
C ASN A 72 6.82 6.49 -18.70
N MET A 73 6.52 6.86 -17.47
CA MET A 73 5.92 6.00 -16.44
C MET A 73 4.52 6.47 -16.02
N ALA A 74 3.84 7.29 -16.84
CA ALA A 74 2.53 7.85 -16.52
C ALA A 74 1.47 6.77 -16.23
N ASN A 75 1.61 5.59 -16.83
CA ASN A 75 0.76 4.43 -16.58
C ASN A 75 0.79 3.93 -15.12
N ARG A 76 1.84 4.27 -14.35
CA ARG A 76 1.95 3.88 -12.92
C ARG A 76 1.02 4.67 -12.01
N ILE A 77 0.56 5.81 -12.46
CA ILE A 77 -0.39 6.67 -11.74
C ILE A 77 -1.69 6.83 -12.51
N GLU A 78 -1.94 5.97 -13.49
CA GLU A 78 -3.20 5.96 -14.22
C GLU A 78 -4.36 5.66 -13.27
N GLY A 79 -5.41 6.45 -13.36
CA GLY A 79 -6.57 6.34 -12.48
C GLY A 79 -6.38 6.89 -11.06
N TYR A 80 -5.21 7.49 -10.73
CA TYR A 80 -5.03 8.17 -9.45
C TYR A 80 -5.92 9.40 -9.33
N GLN A 81 -6.61 9.49 -8.21
CA GLN A 81 -7.41 10.65 -7.81
C GLN A 81 -6.90 11.11 -6.45
N TRP A 82 -5.96 12.04 -6.49
CA TRP A 82 -5.30 12.54 -5.28
C TRP A 82 -6.29 13.15 -4.31
N GLU A 83 -6.22 12.70 -3.06
CA GLU A 83 -7.05 13.21 -1.98
C GLU A 83 -6.26 13.14 -0.67
N PHE A 84 -6.33 14.23 0.11
CA PHE A 84 -5.56 14.40 1.33
C PHE A 84 -6.49 14.70 2.49
N ASN A 85 -6.54 13.83 3.48
CA ASN A 85 -7.34 14.01 4.68
C ASN A 85 -6.47 13.98 5.95
N VAL A 86 -6.93 14.72 6.96
CA VAL A 86 -6.31 14.77 8.27
C VAL A 86 -7.24 14.11 9.29
N VAL A 87 -6.68 13.21 10.09
CA VAL A 87 -7.42 12.53 11.15
C VAL A 87 -6.82 12.89 12.50
N LYS A 88 -7.67 13.29 13.44
CA LYS A 88 -7.28 13.60 14.82
C LYS A 88 -6.97 12.30 15.57
N ASP A 89 -5.69 12.01 15.70
CA ASP A 89 -5.20 10.86 16.45
C ASP A 89 -3.79 11.17 16.97
N SER A 90 -3.45 10.69 18.16
CA SER A 90 -2.13 10.89 18.78
C SER A 90 -1.04 9.98 18.20
N VAL A 91 -1.42 8.96 17.46
CA VAL A 91 -0.46 8.07 16.78
C VAL A 91 0.29 8.84 15.73
N ALA A 92 1.62 8.73 15.75
CA ALA A 92 2.49 9.32 14.73
C ALA A 92 2.46 8.44 13.47
N ASN A 93 1.54 8.74 12.54
CA ASN A 93 1.35 7.95 11.33
C ASN A 93 0.91 8.81 10.13
N ALA A 94 1.21 8.31 8.94
CA ALA A 94 0.62 8.71 7.68
C ALA A 94 0.52 7.47 6.80
N LEU A 95 -0.38 7.46 5.83
CA LEU A 95 -0.54 6.34 4.90
C LEU A 95 -1.01 6.83 3.54
N CYS A 96 -0.66 6.11 2.49
CA CYS A 96 -1.16 6.32 1.14
C CYS A 96 -1.71 4.98 0.61
N MET A 97 -3.01 4.95 0.36
CA MET A 97 -3.67 3.82 -0.27
C MET A 97 -3.53 3.90 -1.80
N PRO A 98 -3.63 2.77 -2.52
CA PRO A 98 -3.66 2.78 -3.99
C PRO A 98 -4.68 3.76 -4.55
N GLY A 99 -4.36 4.38 -5.69
CA GLY A 99 -5.21 5.40 -6.30
C GLY A 99 -5.00 6.83 -5.74
N GLY A 100 -3.97 7.05 -4.88
CA GLY A 100 -3.58 8.39 -4.42
C GLY A 100 -4.40 8.91 -3.24
N LYS A 101 -4.93 8.04 -2.39
CA LYS A 101 -5.71 8.40 -1.20
C LYS A 101 -4.81 8.48 0.03
N VAL A 102 -4.55 9.69 0.52
CA VAL A 102 -3.58 9.97 1.59
C VAL A 102 -4.30 10.39 2.86
N VAL A 103 -3.90 9.79 3.97
CA VAL A 103 -4.36 10.16 5.31
C VAL A 103 -3.15 10.53 6.17
N VAL A 104 -3.22 11.66 6.84
CA VAL A 104 -2.21 12.14 7.79
C VAL A 104 -2.83 12.22 9.19
N TYR A 105 -2.21 11.58 10.14
CA TYR A 105 -2.64 11.64 11.54
C TYR A 105 -2.02 12.87 12.21
N THR A 106 -2.79 13.55 13.06
CA THR A 106 -2.28 14.75 13.74
C THR A 106 -1.06 14.47 14.60
N GLY A 107 -0.90 13.23 15.12
CA GLY A 107 0.26 12.84 15.92
C GLY A 107 1.61 12.89 15.20
N ILE A 108 1.63 12.86 13.85
CA ILE A 108 2.90 13.00 13.10
C ILE A 108 3.37 14.45 12.97
N LEU A 109 2.45 15.44 13.08
CA LEU A 109 2.74 16.84 12.82
C LEU A 109 3.76 17.44 13.79
N PRO A 110 3.73 17.16 15.11
CA PRO A 110 4.76 17.62 16.04
C PRO A 110 6.14 17.04 15.73
N ILE A 111 6.22 15.87 15.08
CA ILE A 111 7.48 15.21 14.71
C ILE A 111 8.04 15.82 13.44
N THR A 112 7.20 16.05 12.44
CA THR A 112 7.61 16.65 11.16
C THR A 112 7.95 18.13 11.30
N GLN A 113 7.33 18.84 12.23
CA GLN A 113 7.53 20.24 12.61
C GLN A 113 7.36 21.28 11.49
N THR A 114 7.76 20.93 10.26
CA THR A 114 7.77 21.83 9.09
C THR A 114 7.07 21.20 7.89
N GLU A 115 6.68 22.02 6.90
CA GLU A 115 6.18 21.52 5.61
C GLU A 115 7.20 20.61 4.91
N THR A 116 8.48 20.90 5.04
CA THR A 116 9.55 20.05 4.47
C THR A 116 9.58 18.69 5.15
N GLY A 117 9.52 18.63 6.48
CA GLY A 117 9.46 17.37 7.21
C GLY A 117 8.18 16.57 6.88
N LEU A 118 7.04 17.27 6.77
CA LEU A 118 5.79 16.64 6.35
C LEU A 118 5.88 16.11 4.91
N ALA A 119 6.51 16.86 3.99
CA ALA A 119 6.71 16.42 2.61
C ALA A 119 7.57 15.16 2.50
N VAL A 120 8.57 15.01 3.36
CA VAL A 120 9.39 13.77 3.41
C VAL A 120 8.53 12.57 3.78
N VAL A 121 7.72 12.69 4.84
CA VAL A 121 6.83 11.58 5.28
C VAL A 121 5.78 11.28 4.22
N MET A 122 5.05 12.29 3.74
CA MET A 122 4.01 12.08 2.71
C MET A 122 4.61 11.54 1.41
N GLY A 123 5.78 12.02 1.00
CA GLY A 123 6.50 11.53 -0.17
C GLY A 123 6.92 10.05 -0.03
N HIS A 124 7.34 9.64 1.17
CA HIS A 124 7.64 8.26 1.49
C HIS A 124 6.41 7.35 1.31
N GLU A 125 5.28 7.72 1.91
CA GLU A 125 4.03 6.94 1.80
C GLU A 125 3.50 6.88 0.36
N ILE A 126 3.56 8.00 -0.35
CA ILE A 126 3.17 8.07 -1.77
C ILE A 126 4.10 7.19 -2.62
N SER A 127 5.40 7.16 -2.33
CA SER A 127 6.35 6.29 -3.02
C SER A 127 6.03 4.81 -2.85
N HIS A 128 5.58 4.39 -1.68
CA HIS A 128 5.11 3.01 -1.45
C HIS A 128 3.91 2.65 -2.34
N ALA A 129 2.95 3.55 -2.49
CA ALA A 129 1.79 3.34 -3.36
C ALA A 129 2.20 3.24 -4.83
N ILE A 130 3.04 4.17 -5.32
CA ILE A 130 3.50 4.20 -6.72
C ILE A 130 4.41 2.99 -7.03
N ALA A 131 5.22 2.55 -6.06
CA ALA A 131 6.03 1.34 -6.19
C ALA A 131 5.23 0.04 -6.06
N SER A 132 3.88 0.11 -5.92
CA SER A 132 2.97 -1.04 -5.86
C SER A 132 3.29 -2.02 -4.71
N HIS A 133 3.84 -1.53 -3.58
CA HIS A 133 4.15 -2.38 -2.43
C HIS A 133 2.88 -3.01 -1.83
N GLY A 134 1.72 -2.33 -1.92
CA GLY A 134 0.41 -2.88 -1.54
C GLY A 134 0.04 -4.09 -2.42
N ASN A 135 0.25 -3.99 -3.74
CA ASN A 135 -0.01 -5.09 -4.67
C ASN A 135 0.91 -6.28 -4.40
N GLU A 136 2.19 -6.03 -4.16
CA GLU A 136 3.16 -7.08 -3.82
C GLU A 136 2.73 -7.84 -2.56
N ARG A 137 2.28 -7.13 -1.51
CA ARG A 137 1.78 -7.73 -0.26
C ARG A 137 0.53 -8.56 -0.49
N VAL A 138 -0.47 -8.03 -1.20
CA VAL A 138 -1.69 -8.77 -1.54
C VAL A 138 -1.36 -9.99 -2.40
N SER A 139 -0.47 -9.85 -3.36
CA SER A 139 -0.03 -10.95 -4.23
C SER A 139 0.67 -12.06 -3.45
N ALA A 140 1.50 -11.71 -2.47
CA ALA A 140 2.14 -12.68 -1.59
C ALA A 140 1.12 -13.43 -0.73
N GLN A 141 0.11 -12.74 -0.18
CA GLN A 141 -0.98 -13.36 0.57
C GLN A 141 -1.81 -14.31 -0.30
N LEU A 142 -2.14 -13.91 -1.53
CA LEU A 142 -2.86 -14.77 -2.48
C LEU A 142 -2.05 -16.03 -2.81
N MET A 143 -0.76 -15.88 -3.09
CA MET A 143 0.13 -17.03 -3.35
C MET A 143 0.22 -17.98 -2.15
N GLN A 144 0.29 -17.43 -0.95
CA GLN A 144 0.27 -18.22 0.28
C GLN A 144 -1.04 -19.01 0.40
N GLN A 145 -2.18 -18.34 0.24
CA GLN A 145 -3.50 -18.95 0.34
C GLN A 145 -3.71 -20.04 -0.73
N PHE A 146 -3.37 -19.75 -1.98
CA PHE A 146 -3.47 -20.73 -3.06
C PHE A 146 -2.47 -21.87 -2.91
N GLY A 147 -1.26 -21.59 -2.46
CA GLY A 147 -0.23 -22.59 -2.17
C GLY A 147 -0.69 -23.58 -1.10
N PHE A 148 -1.27 -23.09 -0.01
CA PHE A 148 -1.84 -23.94 1.05
C PHE A 148 -3.01 -24.80 0.51
N SER A 149 -3.93 -24.21 -0.26
CA SER A 149 -5.07 -24.93 -0.82
C SER A 149 -4.64 -26.02 -1.80
N ALA A 150 -3.68 -25.71 -2.68
CA ALA A 150 -3.16 -26.69 -3.63
C ALA A 150 -2.40 -27.81 -2.93
N LEU A 151 -1.64 -27.50 -1.88
CA LEU A 151 -0.91 -28.48 -1.09
C LEU A 151 -1.88 -29.37 -0.29
N ASP A 152 -2.92 -28.80 0.30
CA ASP A 152 -3.93 -29.53 1.05
C ASP A 152 -4.63 -30.57 0.16
N VAL A 153 -4.99 -30.19 -1.07
CA VAL A 153 -5.55 -31.10 -2.07
C VAL A 153 -4.54 -32.17 -2.49
N ALA A 154 -3.27 -31.79 -2.72
CA ALA A 154 -2.23 -32.72 -3.11
C ALA A 154 -1.88 -33.73 -1.99
N LEU A 155 -2.05 -33.34 -0.74
CA LEU A 155 -1.79 -34.17 0.44
C LEU A 155 -3.04 -34.89 0.98
N ALA A 156 -4.22 -34.70 0.39
CA ALA A 156 -5.49 -35.26 0.89
C ALA A 156 -5.46 -36.79 1.06
N ASN A 157 -4.66 -37.49 0.23
CA ASN A 157 -4.50 -38.93 0.28
C ASN A 157 -3.23 -39.41 1.02
N LYS A 158 -2.53 -38.49 1.73
CA LYS A 158 -1.33 -38.85 2.52
C LYS A 158 -1.70 -39.05 3.99
N PRO A 159 -0.90 -39.85 4.75
CA PRO A 159 -1.09 -39.97 6.19
C PRO A 159 -1.05 -38.60 6.88
N ASP A 160 -1.87 -38.45 7.94
CA ASP A 160 -2.02 -37.16 8.65
C ASP A 160 -0.70 -36.62 9.19
N GLU A 161 0.20 -37.47 9.64
CA GLU A 161 1.54 -37.07 10.09
C GLU A 161 2.35 -36.41 8.97
N THR A 162 2.33 -36.96 7.76
CA THR A 162 3.02 -36.41 6.59
C THR A 162 2.40 -35.08 6.18
N ARG A 163 1.06 -35.02 6.14
CA ARG A 163 0.32 -33.81 5.81
C ARG A 163 0.65 -32.67 6.78
N ASN A 164 0.58 -32.92 8.07
CA ASN A 164 0.87 -31.94 9.11
C ASN A 164 2.34 -31.46 9.09
N LEU A 165 3.29 -32.36 8.77
CA LEU A 165 4.69 -31.99 8.61
C LEU A 165 4.89 -30.96 7.49
N TYR A 166 4.28 -31.18 6.31
CA TYR A 166 4.39 -30.25 5.18
C TYR A 166 3.69 -28.92 5.45
N LEU A 167 2.48 -28.94 6.02
CA LEU A 167 1.73 -27.71 6.35
C LEU A 167 2.47 -26.86 7.39
N ASN A 168 3.05 -27.50 8.41
CA ASN A 168 3.85 -26.81 9.43
C ASN A 168 5.14 -26.22 8.84
N ALA A 169 5.84 -26.97 7.97
CA ALA A 169 7.07 -26.49 7.34
C ALA A 169 6.83 -25.26 6.46
N ILE A 170 5.69 -25.22 5.74
CA ILE A 170 5.31 -24.04 4.93
C ILE A 170 4.84 -22.90 5.82
N GLY A 171 4.07 -23.16 6.88
CA GLY A 171 3.63 -22.17 7.86
C GLY A 171 4.80 -21.44 8.50
N ILE A 172 5.82 -22.17 8.95
CA ILE A 172 7.03 -21.58 9.53
C ILE A 172 7.80 -20.76 8.49
N GLY A 173 7.90 -21.25 7.25
CA GLY A 173 8.60 -20.55 6.17
C GLY A 173 7.92 -19.23 5.77
N THR A 174 6.59 -19.15 5.86
CA THR A 174 5.83 -17.95 5.53
C THR A 174 5.87 -16.89 6.64
N GLU A 175 5.87 -17.29 7.91
CA GLU A 175 6.04 -16.36 9.03
C GLU A 175 7.43 -15.71 9.04
N LEU A 176 8.49 -16.47 8.76
CA LEU A 176 9.86 -15.95 8.64
C LEU A 176 10.04 -15.03 7.42
N GLY A 177 9.35 -15.28 6.31
CA GLY A 177 9.41 -14.44 5.09
C GLY A 177 8.65 -13.13 5.19
N LEU A 178 7.71 -13.00 6.13
CA LEU A 178 6.96 -11.76 6.39
C LEU A 178 7.67 -10.81 7.38
N MET A 179 8.73 -11.28 8.05
CA MET A 179 9.54 -10.49 8.97
C MET A 179 10.78 -9.85 8.32
N LEU A 180 11.06 -10.14 7.06
CA LEU A 180 12.15 -9.59 6.27
C LEU A 180 11.61 -8.65 5.18
#